data_af5d095e15eb011f8e6e44be874d4ba2
#
_entry.id   af5d095e15eb011f8e6e44be874d4ba2
#
_cell.length_a   1.000
_cell.length_b   1.000
_cell.length_c   1.000
_cell.angle_alpha   90.00
_cell.angle_beta   90.00
_cell.angle_gamma   90.00
#
_symmetry.space_group_name_H-M   'P 1'
#
loop_
_entity.id
_entity.type
_entity.pdbx_description
1 polymer ?
#
loop_
_entity_poly.entity_id
_entity_poly.type
_entity_poly.pdbx_seq_one_letter_code
_entity_poly.pdbx_strand_id
1 'polypeptide(L)'
;EKIISNFADYLAKPESDKGRFGIGMLFLLSTGDDKYLPVVKKWAHSVGNSNYAWALGYGGLPLCEYYLRTGDQEILPKIQKWVDLAVKGQYNDGWAGRGGVPKVTYGMGHLNAAGTGVVTFLLLAKECGANVPEHALQGALRHFYRYAGRGGNPYGDDRPEVGFVDNGKNGLLAFAMAAAAALDPNGEDSIYAAARDTCSMQSFYTTSFMLHGHTGGGIGELWRSPVMGLLKEKKPKQYRDFMDSRQWHYELSRRWDGSFAILGGAGYDDTNWGAGYGLAYTVPRKTLRLTGAAPTKFSKRYKLPARPWGTAADDKFVTLDPVPFPDGRKQDLSGETLAKDSSMQFIRWFHSADKQPSDEQVWKYLHHQSHNIRFIAANKILGVNSGYIGWRAPGGELRPELFAKAMRSESPRVRRAMFAALATTLAKEKPEGLLTKEVFDLIIKSVIDPEESWY
;
A
#
# COMPACT_ATOMS: atom_id res chain seq x y z
N GLU A 1 22.37 -0.51 -14.29
CA GLU A 1 21.97 -0.04 -15.63
C GLU A 1 21.72 -1.22 -16.58
N LYS A 2 22.66 -2.16 -16.76
CA LYS A 2 22.53 -3.30 -17.70
C LYS A 2 21.26 -4.14 -17.45
N ILE A 3 20.88 -4.39 -16.20
CA ILE A 3 19.67 -5.14 -15.85
C ILE A 3 18.43 -4.38 -16.33
N ILE A 4 18.39 -3.07 -16.11
CA ILE A 4 17.28 -2.21 -16.52
C ILE A 4 17.15 -2.18 -18.05
N SER A 5 18.26 -1.97 -18.77
CA SER A 5 18.22 -1.95 -20.24
C SER A 5 17.82 -3.29 -20.83
N ASN A 6 18.34 -4.41 -20.32
CA ASN A 6 17.96 -5.75 -20.79
C ASN A 6 16.47 -6.02 -20.61
N PHE A 7 15.89 -5.62 -19.46
CA PHE A 7 14.47 -5.80 -19.24
C PHE A 7 13.61 -4.86 -20.10
N ALA A 8 14.05 -3.62 -20.27
CA ALA A 8 13.36 -2.68 -21.15
C ALA A 8 13.40 -3.12 -22.62
N ASP A 9 14.56 -3.61 -23.09
CA ASP A 9 14.71 -4.17 -24.44
C ASP A 9 13.88 -5.46 -24.63
N TYR A 10 13.76 -6.31 -23.60
CA TYR A 10 12.83 -7.44 -23.61
C TYR A 10 11.38 -6.96 -23.78
N LEU A 11 10.93 -6.01 -22.95
CA LEU A 11 9.56 -5.47 -23.05
C LEU A 11 9.29 -4.73 -24.36
N ALA A 12 10.30 -4.23 -25.03
CA ALA A 12 10.16 -3.56 -26.32
C ALA A 12 9.88 -4.54 -27.49
N LYS A 13 10.20 -5.82 -27.34
CA LYS A 13 9.93 -6.83 -28.38
C LYS A 13 8.43 -7.01 -28.59
N PRO A 14 7.94 -7.18 -29.84
CA PRO A 14 6.51 -7.34 -30.12
C PRO A 14 5.87 -8.52 -29.39
N GLU A 15 6.57 -9.63 -29.30
CA GLU A 15 6.13 -10.91 -28.74
C GLU A 15 6.20 -10.97 -27.20
N SER A 16 6.85 -10.01 -26.54
CA SER A 16 7.02 -10.05 -25.09
C SER A 16 5.71 -9.82 -24.34
N ASP A 17 5.59 -10.43 -23.18
CA ASP A 17 4.56 -10.11 -22.21
C ASP A 17 4.78 -8.68 -21.68
N LYS A 18 3.82 -7.80 -21.91
CA LYS A 18 3.87 -6.40 -21.47
C LYS A 18 3.46 -6.21 -20.02
N GLY A 19 3.24 -7.28 -19.32
CA GLY A 19 2.71 -7.25 -17.96
C GLY A 19 1.21 -6.92 -17.89
N ARG A 20 0.60 -7.28 -16.77
CA ARG A 20 -0.82 -7.10 -16.57
C ARG A 20 -1.17 -5.60 -16.51
N PHE A 21 -2.29 -5.22 -17.12
CA PHE A 21 -2.80 -3.85 -17.13
C PHE A 21 -1.83 -2.78 -17.67
N GLY A 22 -0.81 -3.16 -18.45
CA GLY A 22 0.14 -2.20 -19.00
C GLY A 22 1.23 -1.72 -18.03
N ILE A 23 1.46 -2.41 -16.94
CA ILE A 23 2.50 -2.05 -15.95
C ILE A 23 3.91 -2.06 -16.56
N GLY A 24 4.17 -2.92 -17.55
CA GLY A 24 5.41 -2.88 -18.32
C GLY A 24 5.62 -1.54 -19.04
N MET A 25 4.54 -0.89 -19.47
CA MET A 25 4.62 0.45 -20.09
C MET A 25 4.99 1.52 -19.07
N LEU A 26 4.48 1.41 -17.84
CA LEU A 26 4.89 2.29 -16.75
C LEU A 26 6.39 2.16 -16.45
N PHE A 27 6.89 0.91 -16.45
CA PHE A 27 8.33 0.69 -16.30
C PHE A 27 9.13 1.28 -17.47
N LEU A 28 8.72 1.06 -18.73
CA LEU A 28 9.41 1.66 -19.87
C LEU A 28 9.50 3.19 -19.77
N LEU A 29 8.41 3.85 -19.38
CA LEU A 29 8.39 5.29 -19.13
C LEU A 29 9.34 5.70 -17.99
N SER A 30 9.43 4.86 -16.95
CA SER A 30 10.28 5.13 -15.78
C SER A 30 11.79 5.04 -16.09
N THR A 31 12.18 4.41 -17.18
CA THR A 31 13.58 4.38 -17.63
C THR A 31 14.10 5.77 -17.98
N GLY A 32 13.22 6.67 -18.42
CA GLY A 32 13.58 7.98 -18.94
C GLY A 32 14.10 7.98 -20.39
N ASP A 33 14.20 6.82 -21.02
CA ASP A 33 14.76 6.65 -22.37
C ASP A 33 13.66 6.74 -23.44
N ASP A 34 13.75 7.74 -24.31
CA ASP A 34 12.77 8.01 -25.36
C ASP A 34 12.71 6.94 -26.45
N LYS A 35 13.74 6.09 -26.56
CA LYS A 35 13.74 4.98 -27.54
C LYS A 35 12.57 4.01 -27.34
N TYR A 36 12.00 3.95 -26.13
CA TYR A 36 10.86 3.09 -25.82
C TYR A 36 9.49 3.73 -26.03
N LEU A 37 9.45 5.06 -26.28
CA LEU A 37 8.18 5.76 -26.52
C LEU A 37 7.33 5.17 -27.66
N PRO A 38 7.90 4.70 -28.78
CA PRO A 38 7.10 4.07 -29.84
C PRO A 38 6.31 2.85 -29.35
N VAL A 39 6.90 2.04 -28.47
CA VAL A 39 6.23 0.86 -27.88
C VAL A 39 5.09 1.30 -26.98
N VAL A 40 5.36 2.28 -26.10
CA VAL A 40 4.35 2.83 -25.19
C VAL A 40 3.21 3.49 -25.98
N LYS A 41 3.53 4.25 -27.04
CA LYS A 41 2.55 4.86 -27.95
C LYS A 41 1.62 3.81 -28.54
N LYS A 42 2.19 2.77 -29.14
CA LYS A 42 1.40 1.68 -29.74
C LYS A 42 0.44 1.07 -28.73
N TRP A 43 0.91 0.79 -27.52
CA TRP A 43 0.06 0.27 -26.45
C TRP A 43 -1.02 1.28 -26.04
N ALA A 44 -0.67 2.53 -25.79
CA ALA A 44 -1.60 3.57 -25.34
C ALA A 44 -2.75 3.77 -26.33
N HIS A 45 -2.45 3.74 -27.64
CA HIS A 45 -3.47 3.85 -28.69
C HIS A 45 -4.34 2.59 -28.80
N SER A 46 -3.79 1.40 -28.57
CA SER A 46 -4.50 0.13 -28.75
C SER A 46 -5.27 -0.36 -27.52
N VAL A 47 -4.92 0.10 -26.30
CA VAL A 47 -5.56 -0.38 -25.07
C VAL A 47 -7.06 -0.06 -25.07
N GLY A 48 -7.88 -1.10 -24.82
CA GLY A 48 -9.33 -1.00 -24.78
C GLY A 48 -9.88 -0.39 -23.49
N ASN A 49 -11.15 -0.01 -23.50
CA ASN A 49 -11.84 0.45 -22.31
C ASN A 49 -12.11 -0.72 -21.35
N SER A 50 -12.15 -0.40 -20.06
CA SER A 50 -12.51 -1.33 -18.99
C SER A 50 -13.33 -0.63 -17.92
N ASN A 51 -14.28 -1.33 -17.33
CA ASN A 51 -14.99 -0.90 -16.11
C ASN A 51 -14.42 -1.58 -14.85
N TYR A 52 -13.35 -2.32 -14.99
CA TYR A 52 -12.70 -3.06 -13.92
C TYR A 52 -11.72 -2.13 -13.19
N ALA A 53 -11.95 -1.88 -11.90
CA ALA A 53 -11.18 -0.90 -11.13
C ALA A 53 -9.65 -1.12 -11.18
N TRP A 54 -9.19 -2.38 -11.18
CA TRP A 54 -7.78 -2.69 -11.35
C TRP A 54 -7.22 -2.22 -12.70
N ALA A 55 -7.97 -2.47 -13.78
CA ALA A 55 -7.52 -2.05 -15.11
C ALA A 55 -7.54 -0.53 -15.25
N LEU A 56 -8.58 0.14 -14.74
CA LEU A 56 -8.68 1.61 -14.71
C LEU A 56 -7.54 2.24 -13.91
N GLY A 57 -7.30 1.74 -12.70
CA GLY A 57 -6.24 2.24 -11.85
C GLY A 57 -4.86 2.01 -12.47
N TYR A 58 -4.50 0.76 -12.67
CA TYR A 58 -3.13 0.41 -13.07
C TYR A 58 -2.82 0.78 -14.52
N GLY A 59 -3.76 0.60 -15.45
CA GLY A 59 -3.58 0.99 -16.85
C GLY A 59 -3.68 2.51 -17.05
N GLY A 60 -4.42 3.19 -16.18
CA GLY A 60 -4.52 4.65 -16.21
C GLY A 60 -3.21 5.36 -15.90
N LEU A 61 -2.34 4.74 -15.05
CA LEU A 61 -1.05 5.33 -14.71
C LEU A 61 -0.15 5.51 -15.94
N PRO A 62 0.18 4.45 -16.71
CA PRO A 62 1.02 4.62 -17.89
C PRO A 62 0.36 5.45 -18.99
N LEU A 63 -0.98 5.46 -19.12
CA LEU A 63 -1.67 6.37 -20.06
C LEU A 63 -1.43 7.83 -19.73
N CYS A 64 -1.61 8.22 -18.46
CA CYS A 64 -1.40 9.58 -18.00
C CYS A 64 0.08 9.98 -18.09
N GLU A 65 0.99 9.12 -17.63
CA GLU A 65 2.44 9.39 -17.68
C GLU A 65 2.93 9.55 -19.12
N TYR A 66 2.40 8.74 -20.05
CA TYR A 66 2.69 8.89 -21.49
C TYR A 66 2.21 10.23 -22.02
N TYR A 67 0.97 10.63 -21.71
CA TYR A 67 0.45 11.96 -22.11
C TYR A 67 1.29 13.10 -21.52
N LEU A 68 1.58 13.05 -20.22
CA LEU A 68 2.35 14.08 -19.53
C LEU A 68 3.77 14.20 -20.07
N ARG A 69 4.35 13.15 -20.60
CA ARG A 69 5.67 13.16 -21.23
C ARG A 69 5.63 13.66 -22.68
N THR A 70 4.64 13.24 -23.48
CA THR A 70 4.63 13.46 -24.93
C THR A 70 3.68 14.56 -25.40
N GLY A 71 2.60 14.81 -24.66
CA GLY A 71 1.50 15.71 -25.05
C GLY A 71 0.64 15.16 -26.18
N ASP A 72 0.62 13.85 -26.38
CA ASP A 72 -0.17 13.19 -27.44
C ASP A 72 -1.67 13.40 -27.25
N GLN A 73 -2.21 14.41 -27.97
CA GLN A 73 -3.61 14.82 -27.82
C GLN A 73 -4.63 13.73 -28.19
N GLU A 74 -4.24 12.74 -28.99
CA GLU A 74 -5.14 11.63 -29.37
C GLU A 74 -5.45 10.72 -28.18
N ILE A 75 -4.63 10.76 -27.11
CA ILE A 75 -4.84 9.95 -25.89
C ILE A 75 -5.77 10.63 -24.88
N LEU A 76 -5.89 11.94 -24.89
CA LEU A 76 -6.70 12.67 -23.92
C LEU A 76 -8.19 12.24 -23.91
N PRO A 77 -8.85 12.03 -25.04
CA PRO A 77 -10.23 11.50 -25.06
C PRO A 77 -10.35 10.12 -24.42
N LYS A 78 -9.32 9.26 -24.56
CA LYS A 78 -9.28 7.94 -23.90
C LYS A 78 -9.13 8.07 -22.40
N ILE A 79 -8.22 8.96 -21.94
CA ILE A 79 -8.08 9.27 -20.50
C ILE A 79 -9.42 9.77 -19.95
N GLN A 80 -10.09 10.70 -20.65
CA GLN A 80 -11.41 11.18 -20.24
C GLN A 80 -12.44 10.03 -20.14
N LYS A 81 -12.50 9.16 -21.13
CA LYS A 81 -13.40 8.01 -21.11
C LYS A 81 -13.15 7.11 -19.89
N TRP A 82 -11.90 6.91 -19.54
CA TRP A 82 -11.53 6.11 -18.37
C TRP A 82 -11.88 6.82 -17.06
N VAL A 83 -11.74 8.16 -17.00
CA VAL A 83 -12.23 8.98 -15.88
C VAL A 83 -13.74 8.78 -15.70
N ASP A 84 -14.52 8.89 -16.79
CA ASP A 84 -15.96 8.73 -16.75
C ASP A 84 -16.36 7.35 -16.20
N LEU A 85 -15.66 6.29 -16.63
CA LEU A 85 -15.87 4.93 -16.15
C LEU A 85 -15.48 4.78 -14.67
N ALA A 86 -14.38 5.39 -14.24
CA ALA A 86 -13.94 5.38 -12.86
C ALA A 86 -14.95 6.10 -11.94
N VAL A 87 -15.39 7.29 -12.34
CA VAL A 87 -16.39 8.07 -11.60
C VAL A 87 -17.72 7.34 -11.52
N LYS A 88 -18.17 6.74 -12.63
CA LYS A 88 -19.39 5.92 -12.64
C LYS A 88 -19.32 4.72 -11.69
N GLY A 89 -18.12 4.14 -11.53
CA GLY A 89 -17.87 3.00 -10.65
C GLY A 89 -17.59 3.38 -9.19
N GLN A 90 -17.47 4.66 -8.87
CA GLN A 90 -17.23 5.13 -7.51
C GLN A 90 -18.47 4.92 -6.63
N TYR A 91 -18.25 4.41 -5.42
CA TYR A 91 -19.27 4.17 -4.43
C TYR A 91 -18.76 4.49 -3.03
N ASN A 92 -19.45 5.33 -2.28
CA ASN A 92 -19.01 5.77 -0.96
C ASN A 92 -17.52 6.15 -0.93
N ASP A 93 -17.12 6.97 -1.90
CA ASP A 93 -15.75 7.49 -2.05
C ASP A 93 -14.68 6.47 -2.48
N GLY A 94 -14.99 5.18 -2.59
CA GLY A 94 -14.10 4.10 -2.99
C GLY A 94 -14.58 3.32 -4.20
N TRP A 95 -13.99 2.15 -4.45
CA TRP A 95 -14.32 1.28 -5.58
C TRP A 95 -14.41 -0.18 -5.19
N ALA A 96 -15.38 -0.89 -5.78
CA ALA A 96 -15.41 -2.34 -5.76
C ALA A 96 -14.35 -2.90 -6.72
N GLY A 97 -13.76 -4.03 -6.38
CA GLY A 97 -12.69 -4.63 -7.17
C GLY A 97 -13.14 -5.25 -8.49
N ARG A 98 -14.38 -5.68 -8.57
CA ARG A 98 -14.93 -6.37 -9.73
C ARG A 98 -16.12 -5.57 -10.23
N GLY A 99 -15.95 -4.95 -11.37
CA GLY A 99 -16.79 -3.97 -12.05
C GLY A 99 -18.31 -4.02 -11.81
N GLY A 100 -18.92 -2.87 -11.85
CA GLY A 100 -20.34 -2.67 -11.60
C GLY A 100 -20.66 -2.49 -10.12
N VAL A 101 -21.89 -2.65 -9.78
CA VAL A 101 -22.48 -2.39 -8.48
C VAL A 101 -21.68 -3.00 -7.33
N PRO A 102 -21.54 -2.29 -6.20
CA PRO A 102 -20.90 -2.81 -5.02
C PRO A 102 -21.58 -4.11 -4.60
N LYS A 103 -20.90 -5.21 -4.80
CA LYS A 103 -21.27 -6.48 -4.19
C LYS A 103 -20.51 -6.56 -2.88
N VAL A 104 -21.21 -6.92 -1.83
CA VAL A 104 -20.64 -7.20 -0.50
C VAL A 104 -19.64 -8.36 -0.65
N THR A 105 -18.43 -8.07 -1.07
CA THR A 105 -17.40 -9.08 -1.27
C THR A 105 -16.27 -8.97 -0.26
N TYR A 106 -15.99 -7.76 0.22
CA TYR A 106 -14.90 -7.51 1.16
C TYR A 106 -15.32 -6.36 2.08
N GLY A 107 -15.98 -6.66 3.19
CA GLY A 107 -16.53 -5.63 4.07
C GLY A 107 -17.68 -4.89 3.41
N MET A 108 -17.62 -3.59 3.33
CA MET A 108 -18.68 -2.73 2.74
C MET A 108 -18.70 -2.69 1.20
N GLY A 109 -18.00 -3.60 0.54
CA GLY A 109 -17.96 -3.73 -0.91
C GLY A 109 -16.80 -3.04 -1.59
N HIS A 110 -15.98 -2.29 -0.87
CA HIS A 110 -14.75 -1.69 -1.40
C HIS A 110 -13.63 -2.71 -1.56
N LEU A 111 -12.73 -2.44 -2.52
CA LEU A 111 -11.47 -3.14 -2.69
C LEU A 111 -10.35 -2.11 -2.79
N ASN A 112 -9.77 -1.75 -1.65
CA ASN A 112 -8.77 -0.69 -1.57
C ASN A 112 -7.50 -0.99 -2.37
N ALA A 113 -7.16 -2.27 -2.52
CA ALA A 113 -6.03 -2.67 -3.36
C ALA A 113 -6.19 -2.24 -4.83
N ALA A 114 -7.41 -2.16 -5.35
CA ALA A 114 -7.70 -1.61 -6.68
C ALA A 114 -7.95 -0.10 -6.61
N GLY A 115 -8.70 0.34 -5.60
CA GLY A 115 -9.10 1.74 -5.44
C GLY A 115 -7.92 2.71 -5.28
N THR A 116 -6.82 2.30 -4.63
CA THR A 116 -5.60 3.11 -4.56
C THR A 116 -5.02 3.41 -5.94
N GLY A 117 -5.10 2.46 -6.88
CA GLY A 117 -4.72 2.70 -8.26
C GLY A 117 -5.64 3.71 -8.94
N VAL A 118 -6.96 3.63 -8.67
CA VAL A 118 -7.92 4.55 -9.29
C VAL A 118 -7.75 5.98 -8.78
N VAL A 119 -7.57 6.21 -7.47
CA VAL A 119 -7.30 7.57 -6.96
C VAL A 119 -6.01 8.14 -7.53
N THR A 120 -4.96 7.33 -7.67
CA THR A 120 -3.71 7.75 -8.31
C THR A 120 -3.94 8.13 -9.78
N PHE A 121 -4.69 7.31 -10.51
CA PHE A 121 -5.09 7.63 -11.88
C PHE A 121 -5.88 8.93 -11.97
N LEU A 122 -6.88 9.17 -11.12
CA LEU A 122 -7.69 10.40 -11.15
C LEU A 122 -6.84 11.66 -10.89
N LEU A 123 -5.87 11.59 -9.97
CA LEU A 123 -4.90 12.68 -9.74
C LEU A 123 -4.12 13.01 -11.00
N LEU A 124 -3.53 12.01 -11.65
CA LEU A 124 -2.77 12.20 -12.88
C LEU A 124 -3.66 12.61 -14.06
N ALA A 125 -4.86 12.03 -14.19
CA ALA A 125 -5.80 12.38 -15.26
C ALA A 125 -6.22 13.85 -15.19
N LYS A 126 -6.46 14.37 -13.97
CA LYS A 126 -6.75 15.80 -13.78
C LYS A 126 -5.54 16.66 -14.15
N GLU A 127 -4.34 16.22 -13.86
CA GLU A 127 -3.11 16.87 -14.30
C GLU A 127 -2.95 16.84 -15.84
N CYS A 128 -3.40 15.77 -16.51
CA CYS A 128 -3.47 15.71 -17.98
C CYS A 128 -4.48 16.70 -18.58
N GLY A 129 -5.37 17.26 -17.77
CA GLY A 129 -6.45 18.17 -18.21
C GLY A 129 -7.78 17.48 -18.48
N ALA A 130 -7.93 16.21 -18.09
CA ALA A 130 -9.23 15.54 -18.10
C ALA A 130 -10.17 16.17 -17.08
N ASN A 131 -11.46 16.19 -17.42
CA ASN A 131 -12.50 16.69 -16.52
C ASN A 131 -12.82 15.64 -15.46
N VAL A 132 -12.10 15.70 -14.33
CA VAL A 132 -12.36 14.88 -13.15
C VAL A 132 -13.30 15.66 -12.23
N PRO A 133 -14.53 15.20 -11.98
CA PRO A 133 -15.47 15.89 -11.10
C PRO A 133 -14.87 16.08 -9.70
N GLU A 134 -14.99 17.29 -9.17
CA GLU A 134 -14.37 17.68 -7.90
C GLU A 134 -14.82 16.79 -6.74
N HIS A 135 -16.12 16.51 -6.66
CA HIS A 135 -16.68 15.64 -5.61
C HIS A 135 -16.10 14.23 -5.65
N ALA A 136 -15.83 13.70 -6.84
CA ALA A 136 -15.28 12.35 -7.00
C ALA A 136 -13.82 12.28 -6.54
N LEU A 137 -13.00 13.28 -6.90
CA LEU A 137 -11.62 13.36 -6.47
C LEU A 137 -11.50 13.62 -4.97
N GLN A 138 -12.29 14.57 -4.43
CA GLN A 138 -12.29 14.88 -3.00
C GLN A 138 -12.76 13.69 -2.16
N GLY A 139 -13.81 12.98 -2.59
CA GLY A 139 -14.27 11.77 -1.95
C GLY A 139 -13.18 10.69 -1.91
N ALA A 140 -12.55 10.42 -3.06
CA ALA A 140 -11.46 9.46 -3.14
C ALA A 140 -10.28 9.84 -2.22
N LEU A 141 -9.86 11.10 -2.23
CA LEU A 141 -8.79 11.58 -1.34
C LEU A 141 -9.18 11.42 0.13
N ARG A 142 -10.42 11.77 0.51
CA ARG A 142 -10.93 11.59 1.87
C ARG A 142 -10.88 10.11 2.28
N HIS A 143 -11.35 9.22 1.43
CA HIS A 143 -11.37 7.78 1.70
C HIS A 143 -9.96 7.21 1.92
N PHE A 144 -9.01 7.52 1.04
CA PHE A 144 -7.69 6.91 1.10
C PHE A 144 -6.71 7.63 2.04
N TYR A 145 -6.80 8.97 2.16
CA TYR A 145 -5.95 9.71 3.07
C TYR A 145 -6.13 9.30 4.54
N ARG A 146 -7.34 8.90 4.93
CA ARG A 146 -7.61 8.40 6.28
C ARG A 146 -6.75 7.21 6.69
N TYR A 147 -6.25 6.43 5.72
CA TYR A 147 -5.33 5.32 5.97
C TYR A 147 -3.86 5.72 5.92
N ALA A 148 -3.55 6.85 5.30
CA ALA A 148 -2.17 7.27 5.07
C ALA A 148 -1.44 7.55 6.38
N GLY A 149 -0.51 6.68 6.74
CA GLY A 149 0.30 6.81 7.93
C GLY A 149 -0.36 6.40 9.25
N ARG A 150 -1.62 6.01 9.24
CA ARG A 150 -2.40 5.70 10.45
C ARG A 150 -2.62 4.22 10.70
N GLY A 151 -1.84 3.39 10.11
CA GLY A 151 -1.96 1.94 10.11
C GLY A 151 -1.89 1.41 8.70
N GLY A 152 -2.26 0.15 8.49
CA GLY A 152 -2.30 -0.43 7.17
C GLY A 152 -3.53 0.01 6.39
N ASN A 153 -3.36 0.29 5.11
CA ASN A 153 -4.49 0.40 4.21
C ASN A 153 -5.13 -1.00 4.08
N PRO A 154 -6.36 -1.23 4.56
CA PRO A 154 -6.97 -2.56 4.55
C PRO A 154 -7.28 -3.02 3.13
N TYR A 155 -7.47 -4.32 2.95
CA TYR A 155 -7.78 -4.88 1.63
C TYR A 155 -9.15 -4.43 1.13
N GLY A 156 -10.16 -4.49 1.99
CA GLY A 156 -11.50 -3.98 1.78
C GLY A 156 -11.75 -2.68 2.53
N ASP A 157 -13.01 -2.35 2.74
CA ASP A 157 -13.42 -1.20 3.54
C ASP A 157 -13.51 -1.57 5.03
N ASP A 158 -12.35 -1.89 5.57
CA ASP A 158 -12.16 -2.24 6.96
C ASP A 158 -11.40 -1.13 7.70
N ARG A 159 -11.15 -1.36 8.99
CA ARG A 159 -10.34 -0.48 9.80
C ARG A 159 -8.86 -0.66 9.47
N PRO A 160 -8.04 0.38 9.64
CA PRO A 160 -6.59 0.22 9.66
C PRO A 160 -6.18 -0.89 10.62
N GLU A 161 -5.12 -1.61 10.28
CA GLU A 161 -4.57 -2.73 11.07
C GLU A 161 -5.42 -4.01 11.12
N VAL A 162 -6.45 -4.13 10.29
CA VAL A 162 -7.14 -5.39 10.12
C VAL A 162 -6.40 -6.29 9.15
N GLY A 163 -6.08 -7.50 9.59
CA GLY A 163 -5.34 -8.49 8.82
C GLY A 163 -3.83 -8.26 8.84
N PHE A 164 -3.09 -9.21 8.26
CA PHE A 164 -1.63 -9.21 8.25
C PHE A 164 -1.04 -9.22 6.84
N VAL A 165 -1.87 -8.99 5.84
CA VAL A 165 -1.46 -9.04 4.44
C VAL A 165 -1.47 -7.64 3.84
N ASP A 166 -0.33 -7.21 3.35
CA ASP A 166 -0.20 -6.00 2.53
C ASP A 166 -0.06 -6.38 1.06
N ASN A 167 -1.06 -6.04 0.25
CA ASN A 167 -1.04 -6.23 -1.21
C ASN A 167 -0.33 -5.09 -1.94
N GLY A 168 0.65 -4.45 -1.34
CA GLY A 168 1.26 -3.24 -1.89
C GLY A 168 0.35 -2.00 -1.81
N LYS A 169 -0.75 -2.08 -1.06
CA LYS A 169 -1.71 -0.99 -0.90
C LYS A 169 -1.10 0.27 -0.29
N ASN A 170 -0.24 0.09 0.72
CA ASN A 170 0.49 1.21 1.31
C ASN A 170 1.47 1.81 0.30
N GLY A 171 2.15 0.97 -0.48
CA GLY A 171 3.07 1.42 -1.53
C GLY A 171 2.35 2.24 -2.61
N LEU A 172 1.24 1.72 -3.14
CA LEU A 172 0.47 2.44 -4.16
C LEU A 172 -0.17 3.71 -3.59
N LEU A 173 -0.60 3.71 -2.32
CA LEU A 173 -1.09 4.92 -1.65
C LEU A 173 0.03 5.97 -1.49
N ALA A 174 1.26 5.54 -1.24
CA ALA A 174 2.40 6.47 -1.22
C ALA A 174 2.64 7.13 -2.58
N PHE A 175 2.49 6.41 -3.69
CA PHE A 175 2.55 7.01 -5.02
C PHE A 175 1.40 7.98 -5.29
N ALA A 176 0.18 7.69 -4.84
CA ALA A 176 -0.93 8.65 -4.89
C ALA A 176 -0.59 9.94 -4.12
N MET A 177 -0.04 9.79 -2.93
CA MET A 177 0.37 10.93 -2.09
C MET A 177 1.58 11.67 -2.70
N ALA A 178 2.49 10.98 -3.40
CA ALA A 178 3.59 11.62 -4.14
C ALA A 178 3.06 12.50 -5.29
N ALA A 179 2.11 12.00 -6.06
CA ALA A 179 1.45 12.78 -7.11
C ALA A 179 0.71 14.00 -6.55
N ALA A 180 0.04 13.84 -5.41
CA ALA A 180 -0.64 14.94 -4.71
C ALA A 180 0.36 15.97 -4.16
N ALA A 181 1.44 15.54 -3.51
CA ALA A 181 2.46 16.44 -2.96
C ALA A 181 3.13 17.29 -4.05
N ALA A 182 3.34 16.73 -5.24
CA ALA A 182 3.92 17.45 -6.36
C ALA A 182 3.02 18.58 -6.92
N LEU A 183 1.73 18.57 -6.58
CA LEU A 183 0.75 19.59 -6.96
C LEU A 183 0.45 20.56 -5.83
N ASP A 184 0.75 20.19 -4.60
CA ASP A 184 0.52 21.06 -3.43
C ASP A 184 1.52 22.22 -3.42
N PRO A 185 1.08 23.46 -3.13
CA PRO A 185 1.97 24.62 -3.09
C PRO A 185 3.06 24.51 -2.00
N ASN A 186 2.82 23.72 -0.94
CA ASN A 186 3.82 23.47 0.11
C ASN A 186 4.79 22.33 -0.27
N GLY A 187 4.56 21.60 -1.37
CA GLY A 187 5.47 20.58 -1.89
C GLY A 187 5.88 19.56 -0.84
N GLU A 188 7.17 19.51 -0.53
CA GLU A 188 7.75 18.58 0.44
C GLU A 188 7.33 18.82 1.90
N ASP A 189 6.81 20.00 2.22
CA ASP A 189 6.28 20.36 3.55
C ASP A 189 4.77 20.14 3.64
N SER A 190 4.15 19.58 2.61
CA SER A 190 2.72 19.31 2.58
C SER A 190 2.33 18.08 3.42
N ILE A 191 1.07 18.04 3.84
CA ILE A 191 0.49 16.85 4.48
C ILE A 191 0.52 15.63 3.56
N TYR A 192 0.49 15.84 2.26
CA TYR A 192 0.60 14.78 1.25
C TYR A 192 2.00 14.19 1.20
N ALA A 193 3.04 15.02 1.31
CA ALA A 193 4.42 14.54 1.40
C ALA A 193 4.65 13.74 2.68
N ALA A 194 4.14 14.20 3.82
CA ALA A 194 4.20 13.45 5.07
C ALA A 194 3.49 12.10 4.96
N ALA A 195 2.30 12.07 4.35
CA ALA A 195 1.54 10.84 4.11
C ALA A 195 2.29 9.88 3.17
N ARG A 196 2.88 10.39 2.07
CA ARG A 196 3.73 9.63 1.16
C ARG A 196 4.86 8.92 1.91
N ASP A 197 5.61 9.68 2.68
CA ASP A 197 6.80 9.19 3.37
C ASP A 197 6.44 8.14 4.42
N THR A 198 5.34 8.34 5.15
CA THR A 198 4.88 7.38 6.16
C THR A 198 4.36 6.09 5.52
N CYS A 199 3.60 6.18 4.43
CA CYS A 199 3.16 4.98 3.68
C CYS A 199 4.36 4.21 3.12
N SER A 200 5.40 4.92 2.63
CA SER A 200 6.62 4.29 2.15
C SER A 200 7.36 3.56 3.27
N MET A 201 7.46 4.16 4.46
CA MET A 201 8.06 3.51 5.62
C MET A 201 7.27 2.30 6.11
N GLN A 202 5.96 2.30 5.98
CA GLN A 202 5.16 1.10 6.27
C GLN A 202 5.53 -0.07 5.35
N SER A 203 5.83 0.21 4.08
CA SER A 203 6.34 -0.81 3.16
C SER A 203 7.71 -1.34 3.55
N PHE A 204 8.59 -0.51 4.13
CA PHE A 204 9.86 -0.97 4.69
C PHE A 204 9.68 -2.03 5.78
N TYR A 205 8.66 -1.86 6.63
CA TYR A 205 8.36 -2.80 7.71
C TYR A 205 7.51 -3.98 7.29
N THR A 206 7.06 -4.03 6.04
CA THR A 206 6.32 -5.17 5.53
C THR A 206 7.24 -6.41 5.52
N THR A 207 6.77 -7.48 6.13
CA THR A 207 7.56 -8.68 6.32
C THR A 207 7.87 -9.41 5.01
N SER A 208 8.96 -10.16 4.97
CA SER A 208 9.30 -11.03 3.83
C SER A 208 8.27 -12.12 3.57
N PHE A 209 7.38 -12.39 4.52
CA PHE A 209 6.23 -13.25 4.34
C PHE A 209 5.32 -12.82 3.18
N MET A 210 5.33 -11.56 2.83
CA MET A 210 4.55 -10.97 1.76
C MET A 210 5.06 -11.28 0.35
N LEU A 211 6.03 -12.15 0.20
CA LEU A 211 6.55 -12.62 -1.10
C LEU A 211 5.62 -13.58 -1.84
N HIS A 212 4.48 -13.89 -1.27
CA HIS A 212 3.66 -15.00 -1.72
C HIS A 212 2.44 -14.54 -2.52
N GLY A 213 2.32 -15.06 -3.74
CA GLY A 213 1.08 -15.16 -4.54
C GLY A 213 0.35 -13.84 -4.81
N HIS A 214 -0.95 -13.96 -4.95
CA HIS A 214 -1.87 -12.87 -5.25
C HIS A 214 -1.74 -11.65 -4.31
N THR A 215 -1.45 -11.90 -3.06
CA THR A 215 -1.37 -10.85 -2.04
C THR A 215 0.05 -10.36 -1.78
N GLY A 216 1.06 -11.14 -2.08
CA GLY A 216 2.45 -10.84 -1.76
C GLY A 216 3.35 -10.70 -2.98
N GLY A 217 3.69 -11.81 -3.60
CA GLY A 217 4.70 -11.87 -4.65
C GLY A 217 4.29 -11.18 -5.95
N GLY A 218 2.99 -11.08 -6.26
CA GLY A 218 2.49 -10.41 -7.46
C GLY A 218 2.26 -8.92 -7.25
N ILE A 219 1.00 -8.58 -7.00
CA ILE A 219 0.55 -7.19 -6.80
C ILE A 219 1.27 -6.52 -5.63
N GLY A 220 1.54 -7.28 -4.56
CA GLY A 220 2.25 -6.75 -3.39
C GLY A 220 3.63 -6.25 -3.74
N GLU A 221 4.43 -7.07 -4.42
CA GLU A 221 5.81 -6.72 -4.79
C GLU A 221 5.87 -5.58 -5.80
N LEU A 222 4.91 -5.50 -6.70
CA LEU A 222 4.81 -4.42 -7.69
C LEU A 222 4.88 -3.02 -7.07
N TRP A 223 4.35 -2.83 -5.87
CA TRP A 223 4.30 -1.51 -5.23
C TRP A 223 5.16 -1.40 -3.98
N ARG A 224 5.40 -2.51 -3.28
CA ARG A 224 6.12 -2.52 -2.02
C ARG A 224 7.59 -2.12 -2.16
N SER A 225 8.31 -2.74 -3.09
CA SER A 225 9.72 -2.46 -3.30
C SER A 225 9.97 -1.15 -4.06
N PRO A 226 9.21 -0.86 -5.14
CA PRO A 226 9.38 0.42 -5.84
C PRO A 226 9.17 1.63 -4.95
N VAL A 227 8.21 1.60 -4.02
CA VAL A 227 7.92 2.75 -3.17
C VAL A 227 9.08 3.16 -2.27
N MET A 228 9.97 2.23 -1.94
CA MET A 228 11.18 2.55 -1.18
C MET A 228 12.08 3.55 -1.91
N GLY A 229 12.00 3.60 -3.24
CA GLY A 229 12.70 4.58 -4.05
C GLY A 229 12.31 6.04 -3.75
N LEU A 230 11.09 6.28 -3.26
CA LEU A 230 10.63 7.60 -2.82
C LEU A 230 11.37 8.10 -1.58
N LEU A 231 11.91 7.20 -0.77
CA LEU A 231 12.65 7.53 0.46
C LEU A 231 14.17 7.65 0.24
N LYS A 232 14.67 7.42 -0.96
CA LYS A 232 16.13 7.34 -1.22
C LYS A 232 16.89 8.57 -0.70
N GLU A 233 16.33 9.77 -0.85
CA GLU A 233 16.98 11.02 -0.43
C GLU A 233 16.82 11.27 1.08
N LYS A 234 15.63 11.01 1.63
CA LYS A 234 15.30 11.28 3.03
C LYS A 234 15.84 10.20 3.97
N LYS A 235 15.87 8.96 3.53
CA LYS A 235 16.31 7.79 4.31
C LYS A 235 17.24 6.89 3.49
N PRO A 236 18.40 7.41 3.04
CA PRO A 236 19.28 6.70 2.09
C PRO A 236 19.84 5.39 2.63
N LYS A 237 20.08 5.31 3.94
CA LYS A 237 20.54 4.08 4.57
C LYS A 237 19.44 3.00 4.53
N GLN A 238 18.23 3.32 4.95
CA GLN A 238 17.09 2.39 4.94
C GLN A 238 16.77 1.92 3.52
N TYR A 239 16.83 2.83 2.54
CA TYR A 239 16.65 2.46 1.14
C TYR A 239 17.68 1.42 0.69
N ARG A 240 18.98 1.65 0.96
CA ARG A 240 20.04 0.68 0.62
C ARG A 240 19.84 -0.64 1.34
N ASP A 241 19.65 -0.60 2.64
CA ASP A 241 19.48 -1.80 3.46
C ASP A 241 18.28 -2.63 2.98
N PHE A 242 17.19 -1.95 2.58
CA PHE A 242 16.03 -2.64 2.01
C PHE A 242 16.37 -3.30 0.67
N MET A 243 17.00 -2.58 -0.26
CA MET A 243 17.36 -3.11 -1.56
C MET A 243 18.37 -4.26 -1.45
N ASP A 244 19.35 -4.15 -0.55
CA ASP A 244 20.31 -5.21 -0.28
C ASP A 244 19.62 -6.46 0.30
N SER A 245 18.68 -6.29 1.22
CA SER A 245 17.88 -7.39 1.77
C SER A 245 17.02 -8.10 0.72
N ARG A 246 16.68 -7.41 -0.38
CA ARG A 246 15.88 -7.94 -1.48
C ARG A 246 16.71 -8.49 -2.65
N GLN A 247 18.02 -8.27 -2.66
CA GLN A 247 18.87 -8.61 -3.79
C GLN A 247 18.74 -10.08 -4.19
N TRP A 248 18.77 -11.00 -3.24
CA TRP A 248 18.63 -12.44 -3.51
C TRP A 248 17.34 -12.77 -4.27
N HIS A 249 16.24 -12.12 -3.90
CA HIS A 249 14.93 -12.32 -4.53
C HIS A 249 14.94 -11.82 -5.96
N TYR A 250 15.51 -10.66 -6.22
CA TYR A 250 15.61 -10.10 -7.56
C TYR A 250 16.54 -10.92 -8.46
N GLU A 251 17.63 -11.39 -7.92
CA GLU A 251 18.56 -12.26 -8.66
C GLU A 251 17.90 -13.58 -9.07
N LEU A 252 17.15 -14.22 -8.18
CA LEU A 252 16.41 -15.44 -8.49
C LEU A 252 15.23 -15.22 -9.44
N SER A 253 14.71 -14.01 -9.50
CA SER A 253 13.57 -13.64 -10.36
C SER A 253 14.00 -13.31 -11.79
N ARG A 254 15.29 -13.05 -12.04
CA ARG A 254 15.78 -12.74 -13.39
C ARG A 254 15.81 -13.98 -14.28
N ARG A 255 15.43 -13.78 -15.52
CA ARG A 255 15.47 -14.82 -16.55
C ARG A 255 16.57 -14.52 -17.57
N TRP A 256 17.00 -15.55 -18.29
CA TRP A 256 18.04 -15.50 -19.30
C TRP A 256 17.72 -14.55 -20.48
N ASP A 257 16.42 -14.36 -20.77
CA ASP A 257 15.92 -13.49 -21.85
C ASP A 257 15.85 -12.00 -21.48
N GLY A 258 16.22 -11.66 -20.25
CA GLY A 258 16.19 -10.31 -19.69
C GLY A 258 14.91 -9.98 -18.94
N SER A 259 13.90 -10.87 -18.94
CA SER A 259 12.66 -10.67 -18.19
C SER A 259 12.82 -10.96 -16.70
N PHE A 260 11.78 -10.60 -15.95
CA PHE A 260 11.61 -11.01 -14.57
C PHE A 260 10.35 -11.85 -14.43
N ALA A 261 10.45 -12.94 -13.69
CA ALA A 261 9.32 -13.74 -13.27
C ALA A 261 9.18 -13.70 -11.75
N ILE A 262 7.96 -13.53 -11.24
CA ILE A 262 7.72 -13.48 -9.81
C ILE A 262 7.81 -14.86 -9.20
N LEU A 263 8.67 -15.00 -8.20
CA LEU A 263 8.77 -16.21 -7.40
C LEU A 263 7.58 -16.30 -6.43
N GLY A 264 6.91 -17.44 -6.40
CA GLY A 264 5.86 -17.73 -5.43
C GLY A 264 4.44 -17.28 -5.83
N GLY A 265 4.19 -16.97 -7.07
CA GLY A 265 2.85 -16.84 -7.64
C GLY A 265 2.15 -18.19 -7.83
N ALA A 266 0.94 -18.20 -8.37
CA ALA A 266 0.22 -19.42 -8.74
C ALA A 266 0.96 -20.26 -9.80
N GLY A 267 1.90 -19.64 -10.51
CA GLY A 267 2.94 -20.29 -11.31
C GLY A 267 4.26 -19.58 -11.02
N TYR A 268 5.29 -20.32 -10.72
CA TYR A 268 6.65 -19.80 -10.42
C TYR A 268 7.28 -19.03 -11.59
N ASP A 269 6.56 -18.84 -12.67
CA ASP A 269 7.01 -18.27 -13.92
C ASP A 269 6.09 -17.12 -14.39
N ASP A 270 5.42 -16.46 -13.45
CA ASP A 270 4.49 -15.39 -13.77
C ASP A 270 5.23 -14.08 -14.07
N THR A 271 5.25 -13.69 -15.35
CA THR A 271 5.83 -12.44 -15.84
C THR A 271 4.89 -11.24 -15.72
N ASN A 272 3.61 -11.47 -15.42
CA ASN A 272 2.59 -10.40 -15.38
C ASN A 272 2.96 -9.21 -14.49
N TRP A 273 3.72 -9.44 -13.43
CA TRP A 273 4.09 -8.45 -12.42
C TRP A 273 5.58 -8.12 -12.38
N GLY A 274 6.37 -8.72 -13.27
CA GLY A 274 7.82 -8.55 -13.33
C GLY A 274 8.29 -7.10 -13.43
N ALA A 275 7.44 -6.22 -13.97
CA ALA A 275 7.72 -4.78 -14.04
C ALA A 275 7.97 -4.13 -12.66
N GLY A 276 7.45 -4.71 -11.57
CA GLY A 276 7.72 -4.23 -10.21
C GLY A 276 9.20 -4.24 -9.86
N TYR A 277 9.94 -5.25 -10.30
CA TYR A 277 11.40 -5.30 -10.10
C TYR A 277 12.13 -4.21 -10.86
N GLY A 278 11.73 -3.97 -12.12
CA GLY A 278 12.26 -2.86 -12.91
C GLY A 278 11.98 -1.50 -12.28
N LEU A 279 10.75 -1.29 -11.84
CA LEU A 279 10.34 -0.05 -11.16
C LEU A 279 11.13 0.20 -9.86
N ALA A 280 11.44 -0.83 -9.08
CA ALA A 280 12.24 -0.67 -7.86
C ALA A 280 13.60 -0.03 -8.13
N TYR A 281 14.20 -0.31 -9.29
CA TYR A 281 15.47 0.31 -9.70
C TYR A 281 15.29 1.70 -10.34
N THR A 282 14.14 2.00 -10.94
CA THR A 282 13.95 3.23 -11.73
C THR A 282 13.21 4.34 -11.00
N VAL A 283 12.38 4.03 -10.00
CA VAL A 283 11.67 5.04 -9.18
C VAL A 283 12.62 6.14 -8.65
N PRO A 284 13.83 5.81 -8.16
CA PRO A 284 14.76 6.84 -7.70
C PRO A 284 15.24 7.82 -8.77
N ARG A 285 14.99 7.55 -10.05
CA ARG A 285 15.34 8.47 -11.16
C ARG A 285 14.38 9.64 -11.26
N LYS A 286 13.21 9.56 -10.64
CA LYS A 286 12.16 10.60 -10.66
C LYS A 286 11.78 11.05 -12.09
N THR A 287 11.58 10.07 -12.99
CA THR A 287 11.21 10.33 -14.39
C THR A 287 9.71 10.37 -14.62
N LEU A 288 8.92 9.89 -13.66
CA LEU A 288 7.47 9.87 -13.70
C LEU A 288 6.88 10.89 -12.71
N ARG A 289 5.74 11.45 -13.05
CA ARG A 289 5.01 12.36 -12.14
C ARG A 289 4.69 11.68 -10.81
N LEU A 290 4.22 10.45 -10.85
CA LEU A 290 3.92 9.66 -9.65
C LEU A 290 5.17 9.34 -8.81
N THR A 291 6.37 9.50 -9.35
CA THR A 291 7.63 9.31 -8.60
C THR A 291 8.27 10.62 -8.14
N GLY A 292 7.58 11.74 -8.32
CA GLY A 292 8.05 13.06 -7.90
C GLY A 292 8.81 13.83 -8.98
N ALA A 293 8.68 13.47 -10.26
CA ALA A 293 9.19 14.30 -11.35
C ALA A 293 8.50 15.69 -11.34
N ALA A 294 9.21 16.71 -11.79
CA ALA A 294 8.62 18.03 -11.94
C ALA A 294 7.46 18.03 -12.94
N PRO A 295 6.46 18.92 -12.80
CA PRO A 295 5.42 19.10 -13.79
C PRO A 295 6.02 19.37 -15.17
N THR A 296 5.46 18.73 -16.20
CA THR A 296 5.86 18.94 -17.58
C THR A 296 5.09 20.14 -18.19
N LYS A 297 5.46 20.55 -19.40
CA LYS A 297 4.71 21.59 -20.13
C LYS A 297 3.26 21.20 -20.45
N PHE A 298 2.93 19.92 -20.35
CA PHE A 298 1.58 19.40 -20.57
C PHE A 298 0.77 19.26 -19.28
N SER A 299 1.42 19.40 -18.12
CA SER A 299 0.77 19.34 -16.81
C SER A 299 -0.17 20.52 -16.58
N LYS A 300 -1.41 20.25 -16.23
CA LYS A 300 -2.37 21.26 -15.77
C LYS A 300 -2.34 21.30 -14.24
N ARG A 301 -2.03 22.49 -13.71
CA ARG A 301 -2.10 22.71 -12.26
C ARG A 301 -3.55 22.82 -11.81
N TYR A 302 -3.87 22.23 -10.67
CA TYR A 302 -5.17 22.34 -10.02
C TYR A 302 -4.99 22.35 -8.51
N LYS A 303 -6.01 22.83 -7.80
CA LYS A 303 -5.97 22.93 -6.35
C LYS A 303 -6.44 21.62 -5.71
N LEU A 304 -5.65 21.10 -4.79
CA LEU A 304 -6.02 20.00 -3.92
C LEU A 304 -6.71 20.50 -2.65
N PRO A 305 -7.54 19.68 -1.98
CA PRO A 305 -8.01 19.99 -0.64
C PRO A 305 -6.83 20.21 0.31
N ALA A 306 -6.86 21.31 1.07
CA ALA A 306 -5.81 21.58 2.06
C ALA A 306 -5.72 20.46 3.11
N ARG A 307 -6.87 19.85 3.42
CA ARG A 307 -6.98 18.67 4.29
C ARG A 307 -8.14 17.79 3.81
N PRO A 308 -7.84 16.64 3.19
CA PRO A 308 -8.90 15.78 2.65
C PRO A 308 -9.68 15.04 3.76
N TRP A 309 -9.05 14.76 4.91
CA TRP A 309 -9.65 14.08 6.05
C TRP A 309 -8.91 14.40 7.35
N GLY A 310 -9.62 14.29 8.47
CA GLY A 310 -9.06 14.44 9.81
C GLY A 310 -8.81 15.90 10.22
N THR A 311 -8.11 16.06 11.31
CA THR A 311 -7.74 17.34 11.92
C THR A 311 -6.22 17.48 12.02
N ALA A 312 -5.73 18.63 12.42
CA ALA A 312 -4.29 18.82 12.66
C ALA A 312 -3.76 17.91 13.80
N ALA A 313 -4.61 17.51 14.73
CA ALA A 313 -4.22 16.57 15.80
C ALA A 313 -3.88 15.18 15.26
N ASP A 314 -4.47 14.80 14.12
CA ASP A 314 -4.18 13.51 13.48
C ASP A 314 -2.79 13.46 12.82
N ASP A 315 -2.17 14.61 12.54
CA ASP A 315 -0.89 14.67 11.83
C ASP A 315 0.26 14.08 12.65
N LYS A 316 0.14 14.03 13.97
CA LYS A 316 1.13 13.37 14.83
C LYS A 316 1.29 11.87 14.52
N PHE A 317 0.31 11.25 13.89
CA PHE A 317 0.35 9.85 13.46
C PHE A 317 0.94 9.69 12.05
N VAL A 318 1.05 10.78 11.29
CA VAL A 318 1.63 10.82 9.95
C VAL A 318 3.06 11.34 10.07
N THR A 319 3.95 10.51 10.58
CA THR A 319 5.34 10.88 10.83
C THR A 319 6.30 9.77 10.41
N LEU A 320 7.45 10.17 9.88
CA LEU A 320 8.58 9.27 9.63
C LEU A 320 9.27 8.85 10.92
N ASP A 321 9.24 9.71 11.91
CA ASP A 321 9.86 9.43 13.19
C ASP A 321 8.90 8.58 14.02
N PRO A 322 9.36 7.39 14.39
CA PRO A 322 8.53 6.51 15.16
C PRO A 322 8.19 7.14 16.51
N VAL A 323 6.93 7.02 16.90
CA VAL A 323 6.53 7.35 18.26
C VAL A 323 7.33 6.46 19.21
N PRO A 324 8.08 7.00 20.17
CA PRO A 324 8.83 6.20 21.11
C PRO A 324 7.91 5.22 21.83
N PHE A 325 8.40 4.02 22.13
CA PHE A 325 7.68 3.13 23.02
C PHE A 325 7.57 3.76 24.41
N PRO A 326 6.59 3.35 25.25
CA PRO A 326 6.44 3.86 26.60
C PRO A 326 7.69 3.70 27.47
N ASP A 327 8.54 2.72 27.17
CA ASP A 327 9.82 2.49 27.85
C ASP A 327 10.97 3.36 27.31
N GLY A 328 10.67 4.34 26.48
CA GLY A 328 11.64 5.27 25.89
C GLY A 328 12.48 4.70 24.74
N ARG A 329 12.30 3.43 24.39
CA ARG A 329 12.99 2.86 23.21
C ARG A 329 12.52 3.56 21.95
N LYS A 330 13.47 3.92 21.11
CA LYS A 330 13.18 4.36 19.75
C LYS A 330 12.99 3.13 18.85
N GLN A 331 12.10 3.25 17.91
CA GLN A 331 12.00 2.26 16.84
C GLN A 331 13.33 2.20 16.09
N ASP A 332 13.90 1.01 15.99
CA ASP A 332 15.06 0.81 15.13
C ASP A 332 14.60 0.63 13.68
N LEU A 333 14.94 1.61 12.85
CA LEU A 333 14.65 1.63 11.41
C LEU A 333 15.85 1.15 10.58
N SER A 334 16.80 0.43 11.19
CA SER A 334 17.98 -0.06 10.50
C SER A 334 17.69 -1.29 9.64
N GLY A 335 18.48 -1.50 8.60
CA GLY A 335 18.45 -2.74 7.82
C GLY A 335 18.89 -3.96 8.63
N GLU A 336 19.69 -3.75 9.68
CA GLU A 336 20.05 -4.80 10.61
C GLU A 336 18.83 -5.33 11.37
N THR A 337 17.92 -4.44 11.81
CA THR A 337 16.64 -4.85 12.38
C THR A 337 15.79 -5.59 11.37
N LEU A 338 15.75 -5.13 10.11
CA LEU A 338 15.02 -5.83 9.04
C LEU A 338 15.60 -7.22 8.79
N ALA A 339 16.92 -7.36 8.72
CA ALA A 339 17.60 -8.64 8.50
C ALA A 339 17.42 -9.61 9.68
N LYS A 340 17.35 -9.09 10.89
CA LYS A 340 17.12 -9.86 12.13
C LYS A 340 15.64 -10.01 12.48
N ASP A 341 14.74 -9.54 11.62
CA ASP A 341 13.30 -9.60 11.90
C ASP A 341 12.81 -11.05 11.99
N SER A 342 12.42 -11.43 13.19
CA SER A 342 11.90 -12.76 13.48
C SER A 342 10.38 -12.89 13.26
N SER A 343 9.74 -11.88 12.67
CA SER A 343 8.29 -11.87 12.45
C SER A 343 7.82 -13.04 11.58
N MET A 344 8.64 -13.50 10.63
CA MET A 344 8.35 -14.71 9.84
C MET A 344 8.26 -15.96 10.70
N GLN A 345 9.15 -16.13 11.67
CA GLN A 345 9.08 -17.24 12.61
C GLN A 345 7.84 -17.13 13.51
N PHE A 346 7.55 -15.92 13.95
CA PHE A 346 6.36 -15.61 14.73
C PHE A 346 5.08 -15.93 13.95
N ILE A 347 5.00 -15.57 12.67
CA ILE A 347 3.87 -15.92 11.78
C ILE A 347 3.77 -17.44 11.63
N ARG A 348 4.88 -18.15 11.45
CA ARG A 348 4.87 -19.62 11.37
C ARG A 348 4.33 -20.26 12.65
N TRP A 349 4.68 -19.75 13.81
CA TRP A 349 4.12 -20.23 15.07
C TRP A 349 2.62 -20.01 15.17
N PHE A 350 2.10 -18.93 14.57
CA PHE A 350 0.66 -18.70 14.52
C PHE A 350 -0.09 -19.75 13.71
N HIS A 351 0.55 -20.31 12.69
CA HIS A 351 -0.04 -21.35 11.86
C HIS A 351 0.17 -22.77 12.45
N SER A 352 0.93 -22.89 13.53
CA SER A 352 1.14 -24.16 14.22
C SER A 352 0.24 -24.24 15.44
N ALA A 353 -0.66 -25.19 15.44
CA ALA A 353 -1.49 -25.48 16.63
C ALA A 353 -0.64 -25.94 17.83
N ASP A 354 0.54 -26.53 17.55
CA ASP A 354 1.38 -27.19 18.54
C ASP A 354 2.35 -26.23 19.28
N LYS A 355 2.52 -25.01 18.78
CA LYS A 355 3.47 -24.05 19.35
C LYS A 355 2.79 -22.72 19.63
N GLN A 356 2.37 -22.54 20.88
CA GLN A 356 1.90 -21.22 21.33
C GLN A 356 3.09 -20.36 21.77
N PRO A 357 3.15 -19.07 21.34
CA PRO A 357 4.18 -18.17 21.81
C PRO A 357 4.01 -17.86 23.30
N SER A 358 5.12 -17.62 24.01
CA SER A 358 5.07 -17.15 25.39
C SER A 358 4.47 -15.74 25.49
N ASP A 359 4.03 -15.34 26.68
CA ASP A 359 3.50 -14.00 26.93
C ASP A 359 4.52 -12.91 26.61
N GLU A 360 5.79 -13.15 26.93
CA GLU A 360 6.88 -12.23 26.59
C GLU A 360 7.03 -12.08 25.07
N GLN A 361 6.95 -13.16 24.32
CA GLN A 361 7.02 -13.12 22.86
C GLN A 361 5.83 -12.37 22.27
N VAL A 362 4.61 -12.66 22.73
CA VAL A 362 3.40 -11.95 22.28
C VAL A 362 3.49 -10.46 22.58
N TRP A 363 3.93 -10.12 23.80
CA TRP A 363 4.13 -8.72 24.20
C TRP A 363 5.16 -8.00 23.33
N LYS A 364 6.29 -8.65 23.03
CA LYS A 364 7.31 -8.13 22.12
C LYS A 364 6.71 -7.81 20.75
N TYR A 365 5.94 -8.73 20.19
CA TYR A 365 5.37 -8.57 18.86
C TYR A 365 4.16 -7.63 18.81
N LEU A 366 3.47 -7.42 19.93
CA LEU A 366 2.46 -6.37 20.05
C LEU A 366 3.07 -4.96 19.90
N HIS A 367 4.37 -4.82 20.11
CA HIS A 367 5.14 -3.57 19.89
C HIS A 367 5.94 -3.58 18.58
N HIS A 368 5.67 -4.52 17.69
CA HIS A 368 6.38 -4.62 16.42
C HIS A 368 6.08 -3.41 15.51
N GLN A 369 7.01 -3.11 14.60
CA GLN A 369 6.88 -1.99 13.66
C GLN A 369 5.74 -2.21 12.66
N SER A 370 5.59 -3.44 12.17
CA SER A 370 4.51 -3.81 11.26
C SER A 370 3.17 -3.88 12.00
N HIS A 371 2.19 -3.11 11.53
CA HIS A 371 0.81 -3.19 12.02
C HIS A 371 0.23 -4.60 11.87
N ASN A 372 0.61 -5.33 10.82
CA ASN A 372 0.16 -6.70 10.58
C ASN A 372 0.61 -7.63 11.70
N ILE A 373 1.85 -7.49 12.16
CA ILE A 373 2.39 -8.29 13.26
C ILE A 373 1.73 -7.92 14.58
N ARG A 374 1.51 -6.62 14.83
CA ARG A 374 0.78 -6.17 16.05
C ARG A 374 -0.63 -6.75 16.09
N PHE A 375 -1.35 -6.71 14.95
CA PHE A 375 -2.69 -7.26 14.86
C PHE A 375 -2.71 -8.77 15.15
N ILE A 376 -1.76 -9.53 14.62
CA ILE A 376 -1.62 -10.95 14.91
C ILE A 376 -1.37 -11.17 16.42
N ALA A 377 -0.44 -10.42 17.00
CA ALA A 377 -0.15 -10.51 18.44
C ALA A 377 -1.39 -10.19 19.28
N ALA A 378 -2.18 -9.20 18.90
CA ALA A 378 -3.43 -8.85 19.57
C ALA A 378 -4.46 -10.00 19.50
N ASN A 379 -4.59 -10.66 18.34
CA ASN A 379 -5.46 -11.84 18.23
C ASN A 379 -4.99 -13.00 19.13
N LYS A 380 -3.67 -13.17 19.30
CA LYS A 380 -3.14 -14.17 20.24
C LYS A 380 -3.41 -13.84 21.71
N ILE A 381 -3.48 -12.56 22.05
CA ILE A 381 -3.91 -12.14 23.39
C ILE A 381 -5.37 -12.49 23.62
N LEU A 382 -6.22 -12.29 22.62
CA LEU A 382 -7.64 -12.58 22.70
C LEU A 382 -7.98 -14.09 22.58
N GLY A 383 -7.01 -14.92 22.23
CA GLY A 383 -7.25 -16.36 22.03
C GLY A 383 -8.07 -16.69 20.79
N VAL A 384 -8.21 -15.74 19.85
CA VAL A 384 -9.07 -15.88 18.68
C VAL A 384 -8.32 -16.26 17.43
N ASN A 385 -9.00 -16.95 16.54
CA ASN A 385 -8.46 -17.23 15.22
C ASN A 385 -8.28 -15.93 14.45
N SER A 386 -7.03 -15.63 14.07
CA SER A 386 -6.76 -14.54 13.14
C SER A 386 -6.77 -15.09 11.71
N GLY A 387 -7.46 -14.46 10.80
CA GLY A 387 -7.47 -14.92 9.42
C GLY A 387 -7.81 -13.82 8.44
N TYR A 388 -7.08 -13.81 7.35
CA TYR A 388 -7.43 -13.19 6.11
C TYR A 388 -7.57 -14.30 5.07
N ILE A 389 -8.30 -14.09 3.98
CA ILE A 389 -8.63 -15.08 2.94
C ILE A 389 -7.49 -16.10 2.72
N GLY A 390 -7.72 -17.34 3.09
CA GLY A 390 -6.78 -18.47 2.95
C GLY A 390 -5.72 -18.60 4.05
N TRP A 391 -5.60 -17.66 4.99
CA TRP A 391 -4.59 -17.66 6.04
C TRP A 391 -5.28 -17.57 7.41
N ARG A 392 -5.49 -18.71 8.03
CA ARG A 392 -6.03 -18.77 9.39
C ARG A 392 -4.92 -19.18 10.34
N ALA A 393 -4.60 -18.32 11.29
CA ALA A 393 -3.80 -18.70 12.43
C ALA A 393 -4.74 -19.23 13.52
N PRO A 394 -4.50 -20.43 14.06
CA PRO A 394 -5.29 -20.92 15.16
C PRO A 394 -5.21 -19.95 16.34
N GLY A 395 -6.30 -19.75 17.02
CA GLY A 395 -6.38 -18.98 18.24
C GLY A 395 -5.54 -19.60 19.36
N GLY A 396 -6.05 -19.62 20.50
CA GLY A 396 -5.48 -20.18 21.72
C GLY A 396 -6.40 -19.84 22.86
N GLU A 397 -5.88 -19.77 24.06
CA GLU A 397 -6.62 -19.29 25.21
C GLU A 397 -6.48 -17.77 25.35
N LEU A 398 -7.53 -17.12 25.85
CA LEU A 398 -7.49 -15.73 26.28
C LEU A 398 -6.37 -15.54 27.32
N ARG A 399 -5.60 -14.48 27.18
CA ARG A 399 -4.53 -14.07 28.11
C ARG A 399 -4.97 -12.81 28.89
N PRO A 400 -5.72 -12.95 29.99
CA PRO A 400 -6.40 -11.83 30.64
C PRO A 400 -5.45 -10.76 31.13
N GLU A 401 -4.30 -11.13 31.68
CA GLU A 401 -3.31 -10.18 32.21
C GLU A 401 -2.66 -9.36 31.09
N LEU A 402 -2.27 -10.02 29.98
CA LEU A 402 -1.76 -9.32 28.80
C LEU A 402 -2.82 -8.43 28.17
N PHE A 403 -4.06 -8.88 28.11
CA PHE A 403 -5.17 -8.09 27.60
C PHE A 403 -5.35 -6.81 28.40
N ALA A 404 -5.47 -6.92 29.74
CA ALA A 404 -5.60 -5.76 30.61
C ALA A 404 -4.40 -4.80 30.49
N LYS A 405 -3.19 -5.35 30.42
CA LYS A 405 -1.96 -4.56 30.22
C LYS A 405 -1.95 -3.85 28.87
N ALA A 406 -2.36 -4.52 27.78
CA ALA A 406 -2.38 -3.94 26.45
C ALA A 406 -3.44 -2.83 26.32
N MET A 407 -4.61 -3.03 26.90
CA MET A 407 -5.69 -2.03 26.90
C MET A 407 -5.32 -0.75 27.64
N ARG A 408 -4.45 -0.84 28.67
CA ARG A 408 -3.93 0.31 29.41
C ARG A 408 -2.61 0.86 28.86
N SER A 409 -2.12 0.32 27.75
CA SER A 409 -0.86 0.77 27.16
C SER A 409 -0.90 2.25 26.80
N GLU A 410 0.16 2.98 27.10
CA GLU A 410 0.32 4.37 26.65
C GLU A 410 0.55 4.48 25.13
N SER A 411 0.95 3.38 24.48
CA SER A 411 1.13 3.35 23.03
C SER A 411 -0.22 3.30 22.30
N PRO A 412 -0.59 4.33 21.54
CA PRO A 412 -1.81 4.30 20.73
C PRO A 412 -1.80 3.18 19.71
N ARG A 413 -0.62 2.79 19.22
CA ARG A 413 -0.48 1.68 18.25
C ARG A 413 -0.82 0.33 18.86
N VAL A 414 -0.47 0.11 20.13
CA VAL A 414 -0.81 -1.10 20.87
C VAL A 414 -2.32 -1.16 21.13
N ARG A 415 -2.89 -0.07 21.67
CA ARG A 415 -4.34 0.00 21.94
C ARG A 415 -5.14 -0.21 20.64
N ARG A 416 -4.72 0.41 19.54
CA ARG A 416 -5.37 0.25 18.23
C ARG A 416 -5.37 -1.21 17.77
N ALA A 417 -4.23 -1.90 17.83
CA ALA A 417 -4.15 -3.29 17.45
C ALA A 417 -5.10 -4.16 18.28
N MET A 418 -5.21 -3.86 19.57
CA MET A 418 -6.16 -4.52 20.48
C MET A 418 -7.61 -4.23 20.09
N PHE A 419 -7.97 -2.96 19.80
CA PHE A 419 -9.34 -2.59 19.40
C PHE A 419 -9.72 -3.21 18.06
N ALA A 420 -8.80 -3.24 17.09
CA ALA A 420 -9.04 -3.88 15.80
C ALA A 420 -9.30 -5.40 15.96
N ALA A 421 -8.48 -6.07 16.77
CA ALA A 421 -8.66 -7.48 17.06
C ALA A 421 -9.96 -7.74 17.84
N LEU A 422 -10.25 -6.94 18.85
CA LEU A 422 -11.48 -7.04 19.66
C LEU A 422 -12.74 -6.84 18.81
N ALA A 423 -12.77 -5.84 17.96
CA ALA A 423 -13.89 -5.60 17.07
C ALA A 423 -14.13 -6.76 16.09
N THR A 424 -13.05 -7.37 15.58
CA THR A 424 -13.15 -8.55 14.71
C THR A 424 -13.68 -9.76 15.47
N THR A 425 -13.27 -9.93 16.71
CA THR A 425 -13.72 -11.00 17.59
C THR A 425 -15.18 -10.89 17.96
N LEU A 426 -15.60 -9.71 18.41
CA LEU A 426 -17.00 -9.45 18.83
C LEU A 426 -18.00 -9.61 17.69
N ALA A 427 -17.56 -9.40 16.44
CA ALA A 427 -18.40 -9.60 15.26
C ALA A 427 -18.64 -11.11 14.95
N LYS A 428 -17.77 -12.00 15.39
CA LYS A 428 -17.79 -13.41 15.02
C LYS A 428 -18.03 -14.35 16.20
N GLU A 429 -17.41 -14.05 17.30
CA GLU A 429 -17.41 -14.87 18.51
C GLU A 429 -17.69 -13.96 19.70
N LYS A 430 -18.48 -14.39 20.66
CA LYS A 430 -18.74 -13.66 21.90
C LYS A 430 -18.03 -14.38 23.05
N PRO A 431 -16.71 -14.24 23.19
CA PRO A 431 -16.01 -14.90 24.30
C PRO A 431 -16.50 -14.33 25.63
N GLU A 432 -16.95 -15.20 26.50
CA GLU A 432 -17.39 -14.83 27.85
C GLU A 432 -16.25 -14.14 28.61
N GLY A 433 -16.56 -13.09 29.35
CA GLY A 433 -15.60 -12.39 30.22
C GLY A 433 -14.71 -11.36 29.55
N LEU A 434 -14.74 -11.19 28.20
CA LEU A 434 -13.93 -10.19 27.51
C LEU A 434 -14.42 -8.78 27.70
N LEU A 435 -15.72 -8.55 27.76
CA LEU A 435 -16.33 -7.23 27.93
C LEU A 435 -16.69 -6.99 29.42
N THR A 436 -15.68 -6.82 30.24
CA THR A 436 -15.89 -6.30 31.60
C THR A 436 -16.26 -4.82 31.54
N LYS A 437 -16.87 -4.29 32.58
CA LYS A 437 -17.16 -2.86 32.70
C LYS A 437 -15.90 -2.00 32.49
N GLU A 438 -14.75 -2.43 33.06
CA GLU A 438 -13.48 -1.75 32.90
C GLU A 438 -13.02 -1.70 31.43
N VAL A 439 -13.11 -2.82 30.71
CA VAL A 439 -12.76 -2.87 29.28
C VAL A 439 -13.68 -1.97 28.47
N PHE A 440 -14.98 -1.98 28.77
CA PHE A 440 -15.94 -1.11 28.11
C PHE A 440 -15.61 0.36 28.36
N ASP A 441 -15.32 0.74 29.61
CA ASP A 441 -14.96 2.11 29.96
C ASP A 441 -13.66 2.55 29.24
N LEU A 442 -12.68 1.66 29.09
CA LEU A 442 -11.44 1.93 28.33
C LEU A 442 -11.72 2.12 26.82
N ILE A 443 -12.62 1.32 26.25
CA ILE A 443 -13.04 1.47 24.85
C ILE A 443 -13.72 2.84 24.68
N ILE A 444 -14.69 3.17 25.53
CA ILE A 444 -15.41 4.45 25.47
C ILE A 444 -14.43 5.60 25.60
N LYS A 445 -13.52 5.55 26.59
CA LYS A 445 -12.48 6.59 26.77
C LYS A 445 -11.67 6.79 25.49
N SER A 446 -11.23 5.71 24.84
CA SER A 446 -10.43 5.80 23.62
C SER A 446 -11.24 6.31 22.42
N VAL A 447 -12.54 5.99 22.34
CA VAL A 447 -13.42 6.49 21.28
C VAL A 447 -13.70 7.98 21.40
N ILE A 448 -13.85 8.48 22.62
CA ILE A 448 -14.13 9.91 22.88
C ILE A 448 -12.87 10.75 23.02
N ASP A 449 -11.70 10.14 23.11
CA ASP A 449 -10.43 10.86 23.16
C ASP A 449 -10.15 11.50 21.81
N PRO A 450 -10.14 12.84 21.69
CA PRO A 450 -9.88 13.51 20.41
C PRO A 450 -8.49 13.22 19.86
N GLU A 451 -7.56 12.77 20.69
CA GLU A 451 -6.23 12.35 20.27
C GLU A 451 -6.20 10.95 19.66
N GLU A 452 -7.25 10.15 19.88
CA GLU A 452 -7.39 8.78 19.34
C GLU A 452 -8.53 8.62 18.35
N SER A 453 -9.35 9.66 18.14
CA SER A 453 -10.61 9.63 17.37
C SER A 453 -10.42 9.67 15.85
N TRP A 454 -9.43 9.02 15.33
CA TRP A 454 -9.16 8.98 13.89
C TRP A 454 -9.73 7.74 13.18
N TYR A 455 -10.83 7.23 13.68
CA TYR A 455 -11.67 6.22 13.05
C TYR A 455 -12.96 6.81 12.50
#